data_5cd4b6edaebd2e3d464cf8122eb21095
#
_entry.id   5cd4b6edaebd2e3d464cf8122eb21095
#
_cell.length_a   1.000
_cell.length_b   1.000
_cell.length_c   1.000
_cell.angle_alpha   90.00
_cell.angle_beta   90.00
_cell.angle_gamma   90.00
#
_symmetry.space_group_name_H-M   'P 1'
#
loop_
_entity.id
_entity.type
_entity.pdbx_description
1 polymer ?
#
loop_
_entity_poly.entity_id
_entity_poly.type
_entity_poly.pdbx_seq_one_letter_code
_entity_poly.pdbx_strand_id
1 'polypeptide(L)'
;AIPLFGGGRGVTMGSYIIGERGIKADPTNELFQHEYGHYLQSQAYGWTFMPKFGIPSAISAGKKDGKHKDRAFEQDANARALEYFTQNEDEYFASKYWLFNENPIKGYDTKYDFYSDVNKTAIKNARISFNLLDLASWVPVFWPTGFIYNNQYEKKFKK
;
A
#
# COMPACT_ATOMS: atom_id res chain seq x y z
N ALA A 1 15.27 -20.87 1.63
CA ALA A 1 14.66 -19.68 1.03
C ALA A 1 14.41 -19.98 -0.45
N ILE A 2 13.17 -20.05 -0.86
CA ILE A 2 12.81 -20.19 -2.28
C ILE A 2 12.96 -18.78 -2.86
N PRO A 3 13.80 -18.54 -3.87
CA PRO A 3 13.84 -17.26 -4.56
C PRO A 3 12.57 -17.18 -5.43
N LEU A 4 11.49 -16.75 -4.86
CA LEU A 4 10.21 -16.59 -5.57
C LEU A 4 10.25 -15.41 -6.55
N PHE A 5 11.19 -14.47 -6.40
CA PHE A 5 11.22 -13.24 -7.18
C PHE A 5 12.67 -12.82 -7.47
N GLY A 6 12.93 -12.35 -8.69
CA GLY A 6 14.18 -11.67 -9.05
C GLY A 6 14.17 -10.23 -8.58
N GLY A 7 15.32 -9.69 -8.20
CA GLY A 7 15.68 -8.40 -7.61
C GLY A 7 14.62 -7.33 -7.37
N GLY A 8 14.60 -6.73 -6.19
CA GLY A 8 13.76 -5.57 -5.83
C GLY A 8 12.29 -5.89 -5.57
N ARG A 9 11.96 -7.13 -5.21
CA ARG A 9 10.57 -7.56 -5.04
C ARG A 9 10.29 -8.06 -3.64
N GLY A 10 9.17 -7.65 -3.10
CA GLY A 10 8.56 -8.16 -1.88
C GLY A 10 7.13 -8.63 -2.12
N VAL A 11 6.60 -9.31 -1.14
CA VAL A 11 5.18 -9.66 -1.06
C VAL A 11 4.78 -9.78 0.39
N THR A 12 3.65 -9.20 0.73
CA THR A 12 3.04 -9.34 2.05
C THR A 12 1.90 -10.34 2.02
N MET A 13 1.99 -11.34 2.90
CA MET A 13 0.95 -12.36 3.09
C MET A 13 0.49 -12.35 4.55
N GLY A 14 -0.61 -11.64 4.82
CA GLY A 14 -1.12 -11.49 6.18
C GLY A 14 -0.11 -10.80 7.09
N SER A 15 0.41 -11.52 8.08
CA SER A 15 1.39 -11.01 9.04
C SER A 15 2.86 -11.19 8.62
N TYR A 16 3.11 -11.69 7.41
CA TYR A 16 4.46 -11.99 6.94
C TYR A 16 4.83 -11.10 5.76
N ILE A 17 5.99 -10.46 5.87
CA ILE A 17 6.65 -9.75 4.76
C ILE A 17 7.74 -10.68 4.23
N ILE A 18 7.63 -11.07 2.97
CA ILE A 18 8.57 -11.94 2.28
C ILE A 18 9.22 -11.09 1.19
N GLY A 19 10.52 -10.94 1.25
CA GLY A 19 11.27 -10.15 0.28
C GLY A 19 12.45 -10.94 -0.30
N GLU A 20 13.13 -10.32 -1.24
CA GLU A 20 14.37 -10.86 -1.78
C GLU A 20 15.46 -11.01 -0.70
N ARG A 21 16.52 -11.73 -1.04
CA ARG A 21 17.67 -11.93 -0.14
C ARG A 21 18.25 -10.57 0.26
N GLY A 22 18.18 -10.25 1.55
CA GLY A 22 18.73 -9.02 2.13
C GLY A 22 17.69 -7.98 2.55
N ILE A 23 16.39 -8.19 2.32
CA ILE A 23 15.37 -7.33 2.94
C ILE A 23 15.54 -7.37 4.46
N LYS A 24 15.66 -6.23 5.07
CA LYS A 24 15.73 -6.06 6.52
C LYS A 24 14.47 -5.34 6.99
N ALA A 25 14.06 -5.59 8.22
CA ALA A 25 13.03 -4.82 8.92
C ALA A 25 13.62 -3.45 9.32
N ASP A 26 13.83 -2.61 8.33
CA ASP A 26 14.47 -1.29 8.44
C ASP A 26 13.54 -0.25 7.83
N PRO A 27 12.99 0.68 8.64
CA PRO A 27 12.09 1.72 8.17
C PRO A 27 12.70 2.63 7.09
N THR A 28 14.02 2.67 6.94
CA THR A 28 14.70 3.45 5.90
C THR A 28 14.83 2.72 4.56
N ASN A 29 14.48 1.42 4.52
CA ASN A 29 14.50 0.62 3.29
C ASN A 29 13.18 0.79 2.52
N GLU A 30 13.24 1.19 1.25
CA GLU A 30 12.07 1.50 0.42
C GLU A 30 11.13 0.29 0.24
N LEU A 31 11.70 -0.89 0.04
CA LEU A 31 10.90 -2.10 -0.13
C LEU A 31 10.19 -2.48 1.17
N PHE A 32 10.90 -2.36 2.30
CA PHE A 32 10.30 -2.60 3.59
C PHE A 32 9.18 -1.59 3.91
N GLN A 33 9.39 -0.29 3.61
CA GLN A 33 8.35 0.74 3.77
C GLN A 33 7.07 0.33 3.04
N HIS A 34 7.20 -0.06 1.77
CA HIS A 34 6.08 -0.45 0.92
C HIS A 34 5.37 -1.70 1.43
N GLU A 35 6.11 -2.77 1.68
CA GLU A 35 5.54 -4.04 2.17
C GLU A 35 4.91 -3.90 3.55
N TYR A 36 5.45 -3.01 4.39
CA TYR A 36 4.83 -2.70 5.68
C TYR A 36 3.46 -2.03 5.51
N GLY A 37 3.28 -1.23 4.46
CA GLY A 37 1.97 -0.70 4.08
C GLY A 37 0.95 -1.80 3.76
N HIS A 38 1.35 -2.82 3.01
CA HIS A 38 0.51 -4.01 2.75
C HIS A 38 0.24 -4.82 4.02
N TYR A 39 1.23 -4.91 4.93
CA TYR A 39 1.00 -5.49 6.24
C TYR A 39 -0.10 -4.73 7.01
N LEU A 40 -0.04 -3.39 7.05
CA LEU A 40 -1.06 -2.57 7.70
C LEU A 40 -2.44 -2.72 7.04
N GLN A 41 -2.50 -2.85 5.70
CA GLN A 41 -3.74 -3.21 5.00
C GLN A 41 -4.27 -4.57 5.48
N SER A 42 -3.41 -5.58 5.58
CA SER A 42 -3.83 -6.91 6.01
C SER A 42 -4.38 -6.91 7.43
N GLN A 43 -3.80 -6.13 8.34
CA GLN A 43 -4.31 -5.96 9.70
C GLN A 43 -5.67 -5.24 9.73
N ALA A 44 -5.84 -4.20 8.89
CA ALA A 44 -7.07 -3.42 8.84
C ALA A 44 -8.25 -4.19 8.20
N TYR A 45 -7.98 -5.06 7.22
CA TYR A 45 -9.01 -5.70 6.41
C TYR A 45 -9.16 -7.21 6.66
N GLY A 46 -8.24 -7.85 7.37
CA GLY A 46 -8.32 -9.27 7.70
C GLY A 46 -8.50 -10.14 6.44
N TRP A 47 -9.53 -10.98 6.42
CA TRP A 47 -9.83 -11.89 5.30
C TRP A 47 -10.12 -11.18 3.97
N THR A 48 -10.60 -9.94 4.02
CA THR A 48 -10.91 -9.17 2.81
C THR A 48 -9.65 -8.60 2.13
N PHE A 49 -8.51 -8.63 2.82
CA PHE A 49 -7.24 -8.16 2.28
C PHE A 49 -6.87 -8.84 0.95
N MET A 50 -6.94 -10.16 0.90
CA MET A 50 -6.53 -10.89 -0.31
C MET A 50 -7.35 -10.52 -1.54
N PRO A 51 -8.71 -10.57 -1.55
CA PRO A 51 -9.48 -10.20 -2.71
C PRO A 51 -9.44 -8.70 -3.02
N LYS A 52 -9.26 -7.85 -2.00
CA LYS A 52 -9.30 -6.39 -2.18
C LYS A 52 -7.97 -5.79 -2.61
N PHE A 53 -6.87 -6.28 -2.08
CA PHE A 53 -5.52 -5.73 -2.25
C PHE A 53 -4.52 -6.74 -2.81
N GLY A 54 -4.34 -7.87 -2.16
CA GLY A 54 -3.26 -8.82 -2.45
C GLY A 54 -3.31 -9.36 -3.88
N ILE A 55 -4.45 -9.90 -4.32
CA ILE A 55 -4.60 -10.44 -5.68
C ILE A 55 -4.54 -9.33 -6.74
N PRO A 56 -5.26 -8.17 -6.60
CA PRO A 56 -5.12 -7.05 -7.52
C PRO A 56 -3.69 -6.51 -7.64
N SER A 57 -2.95 -6.41 -6.52
CA SER A 57 -1.55 -5.99 -6.53
C SER A 57 -0.68 -6.97 -7.32
N ALA A 58 -0.77 -8.27 -7.04
CA ALA A 58 -0.02 -9.30 -7.75
C ALA A 58 -0.31 -9.28 -9.28
N ILE A 59 -1.60 -9.17 -9.68
CA ILE A 59 -1.99 -9.05 -11.08
C ILE A 59 -1.40 -7.79 -11.71
N SER A 60 -1.45 -6.66 -11.00
CA SER A 60 -0.92 -5.38 -11.48
C SER A 60 0.59 -5.41 -11.67
N ALA A 61 1.32 -6.00 -10.73
CA ALA A 61 2.77 -6.18 -10.82
C ALA A 61 3.18 -7.00 -12.06
N GLY A 62 2.35 -7.99 -12.44
CA GLY A 62 2.57 -8.81 -13.63
C GLY A 62 2.37 -8.09 -14.98
N LYS A 63 1.63 -6.96 -15.01
CA LYS A 63 1.25 -6.28 -16.27
C LYS A 63 2.39 -5.53 -16.97
N LYS A 64 3.47 -5.20 -16.27
CA LYS A 64 4.63 -4.45 -16.81
C LYS A 64 4.26 -3.14 -17.54
N ASP A 65 3.12 -2.52 -17.20
CA ASP A 65 2.62 -1.29 -17.82
C ASP A 65 3.21 -0.01 -17.18
N GLY A 66 4.13 -0.15 -16.23
CA GLY A 66 4.76 0.93 -15.49
C GLY A 66 3.84 1.67 -14.51
N LYS A 67 2.56 1.25 -14.40
CA LYS A 67 1.53 1.95 -13.61
C LYS A 67 1.23 1.29 -12.26
N HIS A 68 2.00 0.28 -11.89
CA HIS A 68 1.76 -0.46 -10.65
C HIS A 68 1.72 0.47 -9.43
N LYS A 69 2.75 1.30 -9.27
CA LYS A 69 2.88 2.25 -8.15
C LYS A 69 1.74 3.27 -8.06
N ASP A 70 1.06 3.55 -9.18
CA ASP A 70 -0.04 4.52 -9.25
C ASP A 70 -1.41 3.90 -8.92
N ARG A 71 -1.49 2.60 -8.72
CA ARG A 71 -2.75 1.93 -8.40
C ARG A 71 -3.24 2.33 -7.00
N ALA A 72 -4.56 2.43 -6.85
CA ALA A 72 -5.17 2.88 -5.59
C ALA A 72 -4.76 2.03 -4.39
N PHE A 73 -4.62 0.72 -4.57
CA PHE A 73 -4.21 -0.19 -3.50
C PHE A 73 -2.74 -0.02 -3.10
N GLU A 74 -1.86 0.36 -4.04
CA GLU A 74 -0.46 0.69 -3.76
C GLU A 74 -0.33 2.05 -3.06
N GLN A 75 -1.12 3.03 -3.53
CA GLN A 75 -1.20 4.35 -2.90
C GLN A 75 -1.71 4.26 -1.45
N ASP A 76 -2.71 3.41 -1.19
CA ASP A 76 -3.19 3.18 0.18
C ASP A 76 -2.13 2.49 1.05
N ALA A 77 -1.38 1.53 0.52
CA ALA A 77 -0.27 0.89 1.24
C ALA A 77 0.78 1.94 1.64
N ASN A 78 1.25 2.75 0.67
CA ASN A 78 2.24 3.79 0.91
C ASN A 78 1.74 4.83 1.93
N ALA A 79 0.48 5.27 1.84
CA ALA A 79 -0.09 6.23 2.77
C ALA A 79 -0.17 5.69 4.20
N ARG A 80 -0.52 4.41 4.37
CA ARG A 80 -0.55 3.74 5.68
C ARG A 80 0.84 3.64 6.30
N ALA A 81 1.82 3.20 5.53
CA ALA A 81 3.19 3.05 6.01
C ALA A 81 3.80 4.41 6.37
N LEU A 82 3.66 5.42 5.51
CA LEU A 82 4.17 6.77 5.79
C LEU A 82 3.58 7.34 7.07
N GLU A 83 2.25 7.24 7.23
CA GLU A 83 1.55 7.72 8.43
C GLU A 83 2.03 6.97 9.67
N TYR A 84 2.14 5.64 9.60
CA TYR A 84 2.60 4.81 10.71
C TYR A 84 4.03 5.17 11.15
N PHE A 85 4.98 5.20 10.23
CA PHE A 85 6.38 5.47 10.56
C PHE A 85 6.59 6.90 11.05
N THR A 86 5.91 7.90 10.46
CA THR A 86 6.01 9.28 10.92
C THR A 86 5.48 9.47 12.34
N GLN A 87 4.40 8.75 12.70
CA GLN A 87 3.80 8.86 14.04
C GLN A 87 4.52 8.05 15.11
N ASN A 88 5.16 6.93 14.76
CA ASN A 88 5.71 5.98 15.72
C ASN A 88 7.24 5.97 15.82
N GLU A 89 7.93 6.38 14.75
CA GLU A 89 9.40 6.37 14.72
C GLU A 89 9.98 7.77 14.96
N ASP A 90 9.60 8.74 14.12
CA ASP A 90 10.13 10.10 14.17
C ASP A 90 9.15 11.05 13.44
N GLU A 91 8.80 12.18 14.05
CA GLU A 91 7.95 13.20 13.41
C GLU A 91 8.53 13.74 12.09
N TYR A 92 9.85 13.66 11.91
CA TYR A 92 10.57 14.05 10.69
C TYR A 92 10.73 12.90 9.69
N PHE A 93 10.18 11.71 9.96
CA PHE A 93 10.36 10.52 9.14
C PHE A 93 10.01 10.79 7.67
N ALA A 94 8.89 11.47 7.41
CA ALA A 94 8.44 11.78 6.06
C ALA A 94 9.47 12.58 5.24
N SER A 95 10.10 13.58 5.84
CA SER A 95 11.08 14.44 5.16
C SER A 95 12.46 13.83 5.07
N LYS A 96 12.81 12.93 5.98
CA LYS A 96 14.18 12.43 6.14
C LYS A 96 14.40 11.05 5.53
N TYR A 97 13.44 10.15 5.65
CA TYR A 97 13.63 8.75 5.34
C TYR A 97 12.65 8.20 4.30
N TRP A 98 11.53 8.87 4.04
CA TRP A 98 10.56 8.36 3.06
C TRP A 98 11.01 8.58 1.63
N LEU A 99 11.05 7.51 0.84
CA LEU A 99 11.54 7.54 -0.54
C LEU A 99 10.37 7.70 -1.52
N PHE A 100 9.91 8.94 -1.72
CA PHE A 100 8.74 9.27 -2.55
C PHE A 100 8.86 8.85 -4.02
N ASN A 101 10.07 8.73 -4.56
CA ASN A 101 10.27 8.23 -5.93
C ASN A 101 9.94 6.74 -6.05
N GLU A 102 10.19 5.97 -4.99
CA GLU A 102 9.92 4.55 -4.93
C GLU A 102 8.51 4.26 -4.41
N ASN A 103 8.09 5.00 -3.40
CA ASN A 103 6.81 4.85 -2.71
C ASN A 103 5.97 6.14 -2.84
N PRO A 104 5.47 6.47 -4.06
CA PRO A 104 4.76 7.72 -4.28
C PRO A 104 3.40 7.74 -3.60
N ILE A 105 2.99 8.94 -3.20
CA ILE A 105 1.61 9.22 -2.73
C ILE A 105 1.09 10.39 -3.56
N LYS A 106 0.04 10.14 -4.33
CA LYS A 106 -0.52 11.13 -5.25
C LYS A 106 -1.03 12.36 -4.50
N GLY A 107 -0.53 13.52 -4.90
CA GLY A 107 -0.90 14.81 -4.30
C GLY A 107 -0.10 15.17 -3.05
N TYR A 108 0.80 14.30 -2.57
CA TYR A 108 1.74 14.67 -1.54
C TYR A 108 2.79 15.62 -2.11
N ASP A 109 3.08 16.71 -1.40
CA ASP A 109 4.08 17.70 -1.81
C ASP A 109 5.17 17.82 -0.73
N THR A 110 6.39 17.43 -1.08
CA THR A 110 7.55 17.44 -0.18
C THR A 110 8.04 18.85 0.21
N LYS A 111 7.49 19.89 -0.39
CA LYS A 111 7.75 21.28 0.02
C LYS A 111 7.04 21.66 1.32
N TYR A 112 6.02 20.91 1.69
CA TYR A 112 5.24 21.13 2.90
C TYR A 112 5.57 20.08 3.95
N ASP A 113 5.40 20.45 5.21
CA ASP A 113 5.48 19.52 6.33
C ASP A 113 4.45 18.39 6.21
N PHE A 114 4.77 17.22 6.79
CA PHE A 114 3.86 16.09 6.86
C PHE A 114 2.49 16.48 7.45
N TYR A 115 2.50 17.32 8.48
CA TYR A 115 1.29 17.76 9.18
C TYR A 115 0.52 18.89 8.49
N SER A 116 0.99 19.40 7.35
CA SER A 116 0.27 20.41 6.56
C SER A 116 -1.07 19.88 6.05
N ASP A 117 -2.03 20.77 5.84
CA ASP A 117 -3.36 20.39 5.32
C ASP A 117 -3.29 19.77 3.93
N VAL A 118 -2.32 20.19 3.11
CA VAL A 118 -2.05 19.62 1.77
C VAL A 118 -1.70 18.15 1.90
N ASN A 119 -0.70 17.82 2.72
CA ASN A 119 -0.19 16.47 2.86
C ASN A 119 -1.16 15.55 3.61
N LYS A 120 -1.82 16.04 4.66
CA LYS A 120 -2.92 15.32 5.32
C LYS A 120 -4.05 14.98 4.35
N THR A 121 -4.40 15.92 3.47
CA THR A 121 -5.44 15.69 2.45
C THR A 121 -4.98 14.64 1.43
N ALA A 122 -3.74 14.69 0.97
CA ALA A 122 -3.18 13.71 0.05
C ALA A 122 -3.19 12.28 0.66
N ILE A 123 -2.73 12.14 1.91
CA ILE A 123 -2.74 10.87 2.65
C ILE A 123 -4.17 10.36 2.81
N LYS A 124 -5.10 11.20 3.25
CA LYS A 124 -6.52 10.85 3.38
C LYS A 124 -7.13 10.38 2.07
N ASN A 125 -6.83 11.06 0.97
CA ASN A 125 -7.35 10.71 -0.36
C ASN A 125 -6.75 9.40 -0.89
N ALA A 126 -5.51 9.08 -0.56
CA ALA A 126 -4.88 7.81 -0.89
C ALA A 126 -5.47 6.63 -0.10
N ARG A 127 -6.03 6.87 1.10
CA ARG A 127 -6.58 5.83 1.98
C ARG A 127 -7.90 5.26 1.43
N ILE A 128 -7.97 3.94 1.38
CA ILE A 128 -9.18 3.20 1.05
C ILE A 128 -9.91 2.87 2.36
N SER A 129 -11.20 3.22 2.43
CA SER A 129 -12.00 2.98 3.62
C SER A 129 -12.61 1.58 3.62
N PHE A 130 -12.81 1.02 4.81
CA PHE A 130 -13.63 -0.17 5.01
C PHE A 130 -15.11 0.15 4.75
N ASN A 131 -15.83 -0.76 4.12
CA ASN A 131 -17.24 -0.58 3.78
C ASN A 131 -18.04 -1.90 3.86
N LEU A 132 -19.36 -1.83 3.61
CA LEU A 132 -20.25 -2.97 3.67
C LEU A 132 -19.89 -4.11 2.70
N LEU A 133 -19.29 -3.81 1.54
CA LEU A 133 -18.84 -4.84 0.60
C LEU A 133 -17.63 -5.62 1.15
N ASP A 134 -16.85 -5.00 2.03
CA ASP A 134 -15.78 -5.73 2.74
C ASP A 134 -16.34 -6.76 3.70
N LEU A 135 -17.47 -6.46 4.37
CA LEU A 135 -18.19 -7.46 5.19
C LEU A 135 -18.73 -8.61 4.34
N ALA A 136 -19.28 -8.32 3.16
CA ALA A 136 -19.74 -9.37 2.25
C ALA A 136 -18.58 -10.29 1.81
N SER A 137 -17.38 -9.75 1.64
CA SER A 137 -16.19 -10.51 1.26
C SER A 137 -15.70 -11.48 2.34
N TRP A 138 -16.24 -11.45 3.55
CA TRP A 138 -15.96 -12.44 4.60
C TRP A 138 -16.50 -13.83 4.24
N VAL A 139 -17.47 -13.89 3.35
CA VAL A 139 -17.95 -15.17 2.79
C VAL A 139 -17.21 -15.41 1.46
N PRO A 140 -16.46 -16.53 1.31
CA PRO A 140 -15.63 -16.78 0.12
C PRO A 140 -16.39 -16.69 -1.22
N VAL A 141 -17.69 -16.98 -1.22
CA VAL A 141 -18.56 -16.87 -2.41
C VAL A 141 -18.67 -15.44 -2.92
N PHE A 142 -18.47 -14.43 -2.07
CA PHE A 142 -18.55 -13.01 -2.42
C PHE A 142 -17.19 -12.34 -2.67
N TRP A 143 -16.09 -13.08 -2.70
CA TRP A 143 -14.77 -12.53 -3.00
C TRP A 143 -14.72 -11.65 -4.27
N PRO A 144 -15.46 -11.95 -5.36
CA PRO A 144 -15.50 -11.08 -6.53
C PRO A 144 -15.93 -9.64 -6.24
N THR A 145 -16.68 -9.38 -5.16
CA THR A 145 -17.10 -8.01 -4.79
C THR A 145 -15.92 -7.11 -4.46
N GLY A 146 -14.85 -7.64 -3.87
CA GLY A 146 -13.62 -6.91 -3.61
C GLY A 146 -12.95 -6.39 -4.90
N PHE A 147 -12.95 -7.21 -5.97
CA PHE A 147 -12.41 -6.81 -7.27
C PHE A 147 -13.24 -5.70 -7.93
N ILE A 148 -14.57 -5.77 -7.85
CA ILE A 148 -15.48 -4.76 -8.42
C ILE A 148 -15.25 -3.42 -7.71
N TYR A 149 -15.17 -3.45 -6.39
CA TYR A 149 -14.96 -2.26 -5.59
C TYR A 149 -13.61 -1.58 -5.89
N ASN A 150 -12.55 -2.35 -6.00
CA ASN A 150 -11.22 -1.84 -6.31
C ASN A 150 -11.18 -1.16 -7.70
N ASN A 151 -11.89 -1.70 -8.70
CA ASN A 151 -12.03 -1.07 -10.01
C ASN A 151 -12.74 0.30 -9.95
N GLN A 152 -13.66 0.52 -9.01
CA GLN A 152 -14.31 1.82 -8.83
C GLN A 152 -13.33 2.84 -8.23
N TYR A 153 -12.46 2.44 -7.29
CA TYR A 153 -11.41 3.30 -6.77
C TYR A 153 -10.39 3.67 -7.84
N GLU A 154 -9.96 2.73 -8.66
CA GLU A 154 -9.05 2.99 -9.78
C GLU A 154 -9.60 4.07 -10.73
N LYS A 155 -10.91 4.08 -11.01
CA LYS A 155 -11.55 5.11 -11.82
C LYS A 155 -11.50 6.50 -11.16
N LYS A 156 -11.61 6.56 -9.85
CA LYS A 156 -11.55 7.82 -9.09
C LYS A 156 -10.16 8.45 -9.11
N PHE A 157 -9.11 7.64 -9.16
CA PHE A 157 -7.71 8.11 -9.22
C PHE A 157 -7.27 8.55 -10.62
N LYS A 158 -8.03 8.21 -11.67
CA LYS A 158 -7.73 8.60 -13.07
C LYS A 158 -8.28 9.98 -13.48
N LYS A 159 -9.08 10.61 -12.64
CA LYS A 159 -9.54 11.99 -12.82
C LYS A 159 -8.62 12.95 -12.09
#